data_ddadc0f85cbeac57c799494c16432f39
#
_entry.id   ddadc0f85cbeac57c799494c16432f39
#
_cell.length_a   1.000
_cell.length_b   1.000
_cell.length_c   1.000
_cell.angle_alpha   90.00
_cell.angle_beta   90.00
_cell.angle_gamma   90.00
#
_symmetry.space_group_name_H-M   'P 1'
#
loop_
_entity.id
_entity.type
_entity.pdbx_description
1 polymer ?
#
loop_
_entity_poly.entity_id
_entity_poly.type
_entity_poly.pdbx_seq_one_letter_code
_entity_poly.pdbx_strand_id
1 'polypeptide(L)'
;MKGERYMKILLISHNPISDYTNMGKTFASLFSEFSRDELYQLYICGSLPNIDMCESYFRMTDREALKSVLNFKKFGQTVKPVDKIENANFNRPKLKFEGLAMWARDVVWTLAKWKNRNLNKWIEEIKPDFLFVAPGDASIMYKMAIYISKQHNIPIISYICDNFYKIYK
;
A
#
# COMPACT_ATOMS: atom_id res chain seq x y z
N MET A 1 -28.49 23.33 3.98
CA MET A 1 -27.85 22.50 2.95
C MET A 1 -27.10 21.39 3.71
N LYS A 2 -27.51 20.12 3.59
CA LYS A 2 -26.69 18.99 4.06
C LYS A 2 -25.50 18.94 3.12
N GLY A 3 -24.28 19.19 3.64
CA GLY A 3 -23.06 19.04 2.85
C GLY A 3 -23.00 17.61 2.31
N GLU A 4 -22.81 17.46 1.02
CA GLU A 4 -22.55 16.16 0.40
C GLU A 4 -21.31 15.59 1.07
N ARG A 5 -21.47 14.50 1.79
CA ARG A 5 -20.35 13.76 2.40
C ARG A 5 -19.72 12.92 1.31
N TYR A 6 -18.62 13.38 0.77
CA TYR A 6 -17.81 12.61 -0.16
C TYR A 6 -17.28 11.34 0.52
N MET A 7 -17.33 10.25 -0.21
CA MET A 7 -16.90 8.95 0.27
C MET A 7 -15.38 8.84 0.21
N LYS A 8 -14.74 8.55 1.32
CA LYS A 8 -13.28 8.42 1.42
C LYS A 8 -12.83 6.97 1.29
N ILE A 9 -11.96 6.73 0.33
CA ILE A 9 -11.42 5.41 -0.01
C ILE A 9 -9.96 5.33 0.42
N LEU A 10 -9.60 4.32 1.21
CA LEU A 10 -8.21 3.96 1.45
C LEU A 10 -7.80 2.78 0.58
N LEU A 11 -7.09 3.06 -0.50
CA LEU A 11 -6.46 2.04 -1.34
C LEU A 11 -5.24 1.45 -0.64
N ILE A 12 -5.22 0.12 -0.48
CA ILE A 12 -4.07 -0.63 0.04
C ILE A 12 -3.51 -1.48 -1.10
N SER A 13 -2.30 -1.17 -1.56
CA SER A 13 -1.69 -1.79 -2.73
C SER A 13 -0.17 -1.96 -2.60
N HIS A 14 0.42 -2.83 -3.42
CA HIS A 14 1.88 -2.99 -3.45
C HIS A 14 2.56 -1.77 -4.05
N ASN A 15 2.11 -1.34 -5.23
CA ASN A 15 2.68 -0.22 -5.97
C ASN A 15 1.83 1.05 -5.79
N PRO A 16 2.45 2.25 -5.86
CA PRO A 16 1.69 3.50 -5.89
C PRO A 16 0.91 3.64 -7.19
N ILE A 17 -0.14 4.47 -7.17
CA ILE A 17 -0.78 4.95 -8.40
C ILE A 17 0.28 5.68 -9.21
N SER A 18 0.41 5.30 -10.49
CA SER A 18 1.47 5.81 -11.37
C SER A 18 1.16 5.52 -12.83
N ASP A 19 1.79 6.25 -13.73
CA ASP A 19 1.71 6.01 -15.18
C ASP A 19 2.80 5.06 -15.72
N TYR A 20 3.69 4.57 -14.85
CA TYR A 20 4.84 3.75 -15.25
C TYR A 20 4.76 2.28 -14.84
N THR A 21 3.89 1.90 -13.90
CA THR A 21 3.63 0.49 -13.55
C THR A 21 2.27 0.02 -14.06
N ASN A 22 2.16 -1.26 -14.44
CA ASN A 22 0.89 -1.81 -14.93
C ASN A 22 -0.24 -1.64 -13.90
N MET A 23 -0.01 -2.04 -12.64
CA MET A 23 -1.00 -1.87 -11.57
C MET A 23 -1.26 -0.41 -11.24
N GLY A 24 -0.23 0.46 -11.30
CA GLY A 24 -0.40 1.90 -11.13
C GLY A 24 -1.35 2.51 -12.14
N LYS A 25 -1.18 2.15 -13.42
CA LYS A 25 -2.08 2.57 -14.53
C LYS A 25 -3.49 2.04 -14.35
N THR A 26 -3.62 0.77 -13.92
CA THR A 26 -4.93 0.17 -13.65
C THR A 26 -5.67 0.95 -12.56
N PHE A 27 -5.01 1.30 -11.47
CA PHE A 27 -5.62 2.10 -10.42
C PHE A 27 -5.92 3.53 -10.86
N ALA A 28 -5.02 4.16 -11.64
CA ALA A 28 -5.27 5.48 -12.21
C ALA A 28 -6.53 5.50 -13.08
N SER A 29 -6.74 4.45 -13.89
CA SER A 29 -7.95 4.30 -14.69
C SER A 29 -9.19 3.96 -13.85
N LEU A 30 -9.08 3.05 -12.88
CA LEU A 30 -10.20 2.61 -12.04
C LEU A 30 -10.77 3.74 -11.17
N PHE A 31 -9.90 4.63 -10.73
CA PHE A 31 -10.27 5.74 -9.84
C PHE A 31 -10.31 7.10 -10.56
N SER A 32 -10.34 7.12 -11.91
CA SER A 32 -10.31 8.37 -12.68
C SER A 32 -11.47 9.34 -12.41
N GLU A 33 -12.63 8.80 -12.01
CA GLU A 33 -13.85 9.57 -11.74
C GLU A 33 -13.93 10.07 -10.28
N PHE A 34 -13.01 9.64 -9.42
CA PHE A 34 -12.96 10.09 -8.03
C PHE A 34 -12.16 11.38 -7.91
N SER A 35 -12.62 12.28 -7.05
CA SER A 35 -11.86 13.47 -6.73
C SER A 35 -10.69 13.13 -5.81
N ARG A 36 -9.67 13.98 -5.85
CA ARG A 36 -8.42 13.76 -5.11
C ARG A 36 -8.63 13.60 -3.60
N ASP A 37 -9.54 14.36 -3.02
CA ASP A 37 -9.88 14.38 -1.59
C ASP A 37 -10.68 13.15 -1.12
N GLU A 38 -11.18 12.34 -2.07
CA GLU A 38 -11.82 11.06 -1.79
C GLU A 38 -10.82 9.90 -1.72
N LEU A 39 -9.61 10.06 -2.28
CA LEU A 39 -8.62 8.98 -2.42
C LEU A 39 -7.43 9.16 -1.48
N TYR A 40 -7.07 8.06 -0.84
CA TYR A 40 -5.89 7.93 0.02
C TYR A 40 -5.21 6.60 -0.31
N GLN A 41 -3.90 6.54 -0.25
CA GLN A 41 -3.19 5.31 -0.59
C GLN A 41 -2.15 4.93 0.46
N LEU A 42 -2.21 3.67 0.92
CA LEU A 42 -1.17 2.96 1.67
C LEU A 42 -0.48 1.96 0.74
N TYR A 43 0.85 2.05 0.60
CA TYR A 43 1.58 1.14 -0.27
C TYR A 43 2.96 0.75 0.29
N ILE A 44 3.53 -0.37 -0.23
CA ILE A 44 4.76 -0.98 0.31
C ILE A 44 5.93 -1.00 -0.67
N CYS A 45 5.89 -0.22 -1.71
CA CYS A 45 6.95 -0.09 -2.70
C CYS A 45 7.92 1.06 -2.36
N GLY A 46 9.18 0.93 -2.79
CA GLY A 46 10.18 1.98 -2.63
C GLY A 46 9.99 3.19 -3.55
N SER A 47 9.26 3.01 -4.65
CA SER A 47 8.99 4.05 -5.64
C SER A 47 8.06 5.13 -5.09
N LEU A 48 8.14 6.33 -5.65
CA LEU A 48 7.22 7.42 -5.34
C LEU A 48 6.09 7.48 -6.39
N PRO A 49 4.88 7.91 -6.01
CA PRO A 49 3.84 8.19 -6.97
C PRO A 49 4.27 9.34 -7.89
N ASN A 50 3.84 9.33 -9.14
CA ASN A 50 4.10 10.41 -10.09
C ASN A 50 2.82 11.02 -10.66
N ILE A 51 1.68 10.59 -10.15
CA ILE A 51 0.36 11.16 -10.44
C ILE A 51 -0.23 11.64 -9.12
N ASP A 52 -0.75 12.87 -9.12
CA ASP A 52 -1.35 13.50 -7.94
C ASP A 52 -2.87 13.21 -7.88
N MET A 53 -3.22 11.92 -7.72
CA MET A 53 -4.61 11.46 -7.64
C MET A 53 -5.13 11.31 -6.22
N CYS A 54 -4.25 11.17 -5.23
CA CYS A 54 -4.67 10.97 -3.84
C CYS A 54 -4.35 12.21 -3.01
N GLU A 55 -5.20 12.51 -2.05
CA GLU A 55 -4.97 13.59 -1.08
C GLU A 55 -3.73 13.30 -0.23
N SER A 56 -3.51 12.02 0.10
CA SER A 56 -2.33 11.62 0.86
C SER A 56 -1.88 10.21 0.51
N TYR A 57 -0.57 10.02 0.46
CA TYR A 57 0.10 8.74 0.24
C TYR A 57 0.91 8.37 1.47
N PHE A 58 0.68 7.19 2.02
CA PHE A 58 1.47 6.63 3.11
C PHE A 58 2.32 5.48 2.60
N ARG A 59 3.64 5.62 2.67
CA ARG A 59 4.60 4.64 2.19
C ARG A 59 5.25 3.88 3.32
N MET A 60 5.34 2.58 3.15
CA MET A 60 6.21 1.67 3.90
C MET A 60 7.06 0.86 2.92
N THR A 61 8.28 0.50 3.28
CA THR A 61 9.17 -0.25 2.38
C THR A 61 9.76 -1.48 3.04
N ASP A 62 10.11 -2.50 2.23
CA ASP A 62 10.79 -3.70 2.71
C ASP A 62 12.10 -3.35 3.44
N ARG A 63 12.83 -2.34 2.95
CA ARG A 63 14.08 -1.86 3.57
C ARG A 63 13.83 -1.25 4.95
N GLU A 64 12.77 -0.47 5.11
CA GLU A 64 12.37 0.11 6.40
C GLU A 64 11.88 -0.97 7.36
N ALA A 65 11.12 -1.96 6.86
CA ALA A 65 10.68 -3.10 7.62
C ALA A 65 11.89 -3.87 8.20
N LEU A 66 12.87 -4.21 7.37
CA LEU A 66 14.10 -4.87 7.80
C LEU A 66 14.87 -4.05 8.84
N LYS A 67 15.05 -2.75 8.60
CA LYS A 67 15.69 -1.85 9.57
C LYS A 67 14.93 -1.77 10.88
N SER A 68 13.60 -1.85 10.86
CA SER A 68 12.79 -1.80 12.08
C SER A 68 12.95 -3.04 12.94
N VAL A 69 13.19 -4.19 12.32
CA VAL A 69 13.52 -5.45 13.04
C VAL A 69 14.87 -5.34 13.73
N LEU A 70 15.88 -4.81 13.02
CA LEU A 70 17.26 -4.70 13.53
C LEU A 70 17.39 -3.60 14.60
N ASN A 71 16.80 -2.45 14.39
CA ASN A 71 17.00 -1.24 15.20
C ASN A 71 15.78 -0.86 16.05
N PHE A 72 14.72 -1.64 16.05
CA PHE A 72 13.46 -1.40 16.77
C PHE A 72 12.79 -0.04 16.46
N LYS A 73 13.12 0.62 15.36
CA LYS A 73 12.54 1.89 14.97
C LYS A 73 11.18 1.68 14.29
N LYS A 74 10.24 2.56 14.61
CA LYS A 74 8.97 2.69 13.86
C LYS A 74 9.26 3.26 12.48
N PHE A 75 8.46 2.89 11.48
CA PHE A 75 8.64 3.33 10.11
C PHE A 75 7.30 3.60 9.43
N GLY A 76 7.36 4.07 8.20
CA GLY A 76 6.20 4.52 7.45
C GLY A 76 6.02 6.03 7.57
N GLN A 77 5.79 6.66 6.43
CA GLN A 77 5.70 8.12 6.32
C GLN A 77 4.79 8.53 5.18
N THR A 78 4.19 9.70 5.31
CA THR A 78 3.51 10.35 4.20
C THR A 78 4.54 10.83 3.17
N VAL A 79 4.21 10.68 1.90
CA VAL A 79 5.04 11.14 0.78
C VAL A 79 4.20 11.95 -0.20
N LYS A 80 4.88 12.77 -1.00
CA LYS A 80 4.25 13.54 -2.09
C LYS A 80 4.60 12.93 -3.44
N PRO A 81 3.75 13.10 -4.46
CA PRO A 81 4.09 12.77 -5.82
C PRO A 81 5.33 13.55 -6.31
N VAL A 82 6.03 12.97 -7.29
CA VAL A 82 7.21 13.59 -7.91
C VAL A 82 7.01 13.67 -9.42
N ASP A 83 7.32 14.83 -10.01
CA ASP A 83 7.12 15.07 -11.44
C ASP A 83 8.07 14.25 -12.33
N LYS A 84 9.23 13.87 -11.82
CA LYS A 84 10.22 13.09 -12.55
C LYS A 84 10.58 11.82 -11.80
N ILE A 85 10.46 10.70 -12.51
CA ILE A 85 10.99 9.42 -12.04
C ILE A 85 12.51 9.48 -12.22
N GLU A 86 13.24 9.82 -11.16
CA GLU A 86 14.65 9.43 -11.11
C GLU A 86 14.66 7.91 -11.15
N ASN A 87 15.32 7.34 -12.19
CA ASN A 87 15.40 5.92 -12.54
C ASN A 87 15.38 5.01 -11.31
N ALA A 88 14.19 4.74 -10.77
CA ALA A 88 14.02 3.69 -9.82
C ALA A 88 14.28 2.39 -10.59
N ASN A 89 15.44 1.78 -10.37
CA ASN A 89 15.78 0.48 -10.94
C ASN A 89 14.71 -0.53 -10.53
N PHE A 90 13.67 -0.66 -11.35
CA PHE A 90 12.60 -1.66 -11.23
C PHE A 90 13.09 -3.09 -11.48
N ASN A 91 14.35 -3.25 -11.89
CA ASN A 91 14.99 -4.55 -12.06
C ASN A 91 15.20 -5.20 -10.70
N ARG A 92 14.14 -5.83 -10.16
CA ARG A 92 14.34 -6.83 -9.12
C ARG A 92 15.22 -7.92 -9.73
N PRO A 93 16.41 -8.20 -9.16
CA PRO A 93 17.18 -9.34 -9.61
C PRO A 93 16.28 -10.58 -9.46
N LYS A 94 16.09 -11.36 -10.53
CA LYS A 94 15.45 -12.67 -10.43
C LYS A 94 16.35 -13.54 -9.56
N LEU A 95 15.99 -13.66 -8.29
CA LEU A 95 16.70 -14.51 -7.35
C LEU A 95 16.39 -15.97 -7.71
N LYS A 96 17.43 -16.80 -7.83
CA LYS A 96 17.30 -18.25 -8.08
C LYS A 96 16.46 -18.99 -7.01
N PHE A 97 16.14 -18.32 -5.89
CA PHE A 97 15.37 -18.82 -4.73
C PHE A 97 14.20 -17.89 -4.40
N GLU A 98 13.31 -17.64 -5.36
CA GLU A 98 12.17 -16.73 -5.17
C GLU A 98 11.30 -17.11 -3.95
N GLY A 99 11.04 -18.39 -3.76
CA GLY A 99 10.26 -18.88 -2.61
C GLY A 99 10.90 -18.58 -1.24
N LEU A 100 12.21 -18.75 -1.13
CA LEU A 100 12.93 -18.44 0.12
C LEU A 100 12.98 -16.93 0.39
N ALA A 101 13.14 -16.13 -0.65
CA ALA A 101 13.11 -14.67 -0.54
C ALA A 101 11.74 -14.16 -0.12
N MET A 102 10.66 -14.72 -0.66
CA MET A 102 9.28 -14.40 -0.26
C MET A 102 9.03 -14.80 1.20
N TRP A 103 9.43 -15.99 1.61
CA TRP A 103 9.33 -16.43 2.99
C TRP A 103 10.10 -15.51 3.95
N ALA A 104 11.35 -15.17 3.62
CA ALA A 104 12.17 -14.27 4.42
C ALA A 104 11.53 -12.88 4.54
N ARG A 105 10.94 -12.36 3.45
CA ARG A 105 10.18 -11.13 3.45
C ARG A 105 8.99 -11.20 4.40
N ASP A 106 8.21 -12.28 4.37
CA ASP A 106 7.06 -12.47 5.24
C ASP A 106 7.45 -12.54 6.73
N VAL A 107 8.59 -13.18 7.04
CA VAL A 107 9.15 -13.19 8.39
C VAL A 107 9.54 -11.78 8.83
N VAL A 108 10.26 -11.03 7.98
CA VAL A 108 10.64 -9.64 8.27
C VAL A 108 9.40 -8.79 8.55
N TRP A 109 8.38 -8.85 7.73
CA TRP A 109 7.15 -8.07 7.92
C TRP A 109 6.34 -8.51 9.15
N THR A 110 6.42 -9.79 9.52
CA THR A 110 5.76 -10.28 10.74
C THR A 110 6.41 -9.71 12.00
N LEU A 111 7.74 -9.56 12.00
CA LEU A 111 8.53 -9.02 13.10
C LEU A 111 8.61 -7.49 13.09
N ALA A 112 8.42 -6.86 11.94
CA ALA A 112 8.53 -5.42 11.77
C ALA A 112 7.46 -4.64 12.56
N LYS A 113 7.83 -3.46 13.07
CA LYS A 113 6.96 -2.59 13.88
C LYS A 113 6.08 -1.66 13.02
N TRP A 114 5.41 -2.22 12.01
CA TRP A 114 4.53 -1.48 11.13
C TRP A 114 3.20 -1.05 11.79
N LYS A 115 2.71 -1.81 12.79
CA LYS A 115 1.58 -1.43 13.64
C LYS A 115 2.03 -0.34 14.61
N ASN A 116 2.06 0.90 14.15
CA ASN A 116 2.63 1.98 14.93
C ASN A 116 1.72 3.23 14.95
N ARG A 117 2.07 4.17 15.83
CA ARG A 117 1.28 5.39 16.03
C ARG A 117 1.16 6.24 14.76
N ASN A 118 2.19 6.27 13.90
CA ASN A 118 2.16 7.11 12.70
C ASN A 118 1.09 6.61 11.72
N LEU A 119 1.02 5.28 11.50
CA LEU A 119 -0.01 4.68 10.65
C LEU A 119 -1.41 4.94 11.23
N ASN A 120 -1.61 4.64 12.52
CA ASN A 120 -2.91 4.78 13.16
C ASN A 120 -3.39 6.24 13.15
N LYS A 121 -2.51 7.18 13.50
CA LYS A 121 -2.81 8.61 13.47
C LYS A 121 -3.22 9.06 12.07
N TRP A 122 -2.50 8.63 11.04
CA TRP A 122 -2.83 8.96 9.65
C TRP A 122 -4.21 8.43 9.25
N ILE A 123 -4.56 7.19 9.64
CA ILE A 123 -5.88 6.60 9.36
C ILE A 123 -6.99 7.32 10.15
N GLU A 124 -6.74 7.68 11.41
CA GLU A 124 -7.67 8.45 12.25
C GLU A 124 -7.94 9.86 11.69
N GLU A 125 -6.95 10.48 11.05
CA GLU A 125 -7.10 11.78 10.38
C GLU A 125 -7.94 11.67 9.10
N ILE A 126 -7.74 10.60 8.31
CA ILE A 126 -8.49 10.36 7.07
C ILE A 126 -9.94 9.97 7.38
N LYS A 127 -10.14 9.01 8.27
CA LYS A 127 -11.43 8.36 8.55
C LYS A 127 -12.06 7.79 7.28
N PRO A 128 -11.42 6.83 6.62
CA PRO A 128 -11.94 6.28 5.37
C PRO A 128 -13.24 5.51 5.62
N ASP A 129 -14.16 5.57 4.65
CA ASP A 129 -15.44 4.86 4.71
C ASP A 129 -15.27 3.37 4.39
N PHE A 130 -14.29 3.02 3.54
CA PHE A 130 -13.90 1.62 3.31
C PHE A 130 -12.44 1.49 2.83
N LEU A 131 -11.91 0.26 2.94
CA LEU A 131 -10.62 -0.13 2.43
C LEU A 131 -10.79 -0.82 1.08
N PHE A 132 -10.14 -0.32 0.04
CA PHE A 132 -10.01 -1.02 -1.24
C PHE A 132 -8.65 -1.71 -1.29
N VAL A 133 -8.64 -3.05 -1.26
CA VAL A 133 -7.41 -3.83 -1.08
C VAL A 133 -7.05 -4.59 -2.34
N ALA A 134 -5.89 -4.28 -2.91
CA ALA A 134 -5.32 -4.99 -4.05
C ALA A 134 -3.97 -5.62 -3.63
N PRO A 135 -4.00 -6.78 -2.96
CA PRO A 135 -2.88 -7.32 -2.21
C PRO A 135 -1.75 -7.90 -3.07
N GLY A 136 -2.05 -8.32 -4.28
CA GLY A 136 -1.08 -9.06 -5.10
C GLY A 136 -0.62 -10.34 -4.38
N ASP A 137 0.69 -10.64 -4.48
CA ASP A 137 1.35 -11.81 -3.88
C ASP A 137 1.86 -11.57 -2.44
N ALA A 138 1.68 -10.35 -1.90
CA ALA A 138 2.26 -9.96 -0.62
C ALA A 138 1.32 -10.23 0.56
N SER A 139 1.57 -11.26 1.37
CA SER A 139 0.77 -11.64 2.54
C SER A 139 0.58 -10.51 3.55
N ILE A 140 1.55 -9.62 3.66
CA ILE A 140 1.50 -8.46 4.55
C ILE A 140 0.34 -7.50 4.22
N MET A 141 -0.05 -7.38 2.95
CA MET A 141 -1.13 -6.51 2.52
C MET A 141 -2.48 -6.95 3.16
N TYR A 142 -2.74 -8.26 3.17
CA TYR A 142 -3.90 -8.82 3.86
C TYR A 142 -3.86 -8.56 5.36
N LYS A 143 -2.68 -8.76 5.98
CA LYS A 143 -2.49 -8.52 7.42
C LYS A 143 -2.73 -7.04 7.77
N MET A 144 -2.25 -6.11 6.94
CA MET A 144 -2.48 -4.67 7.11
C MET A 144 -3.98 -4.33 6.97
N ALA A 145 -4.63 -4.82 5.92
CA ALA A 145 -6.04 -4.57 5.68
C ALA A 145 -6.91 -5.07 6.85
N ILE A 146 -6.69 -6.31 7.30
CA ILE A 146 -7.41 -6.89 8.44
C ILE A 146 -7.15 -6.12 9.73
N TYR A 147 -5.90 -5.72 9.98
CA TYR A 147 -5.56 -4.93 11.17
C TYR A 147 -6.30 -3.58 11.15
N ILE A 148 -6.20 -2.84 10.05
CA ILE A 148 -6.84 -1.52 9.92
C ILE A 148 -8.36 -1.63 10.04
N SER A 149 -8.95 -2.59 9.34
CA SER A 149 -10.39 -2.85 9.39
C SER A 149 -10.87 -3.12 10.82
N LYS A 150 -10.20 -4.01 11.54
CA LYS A 150 -10.57 -4.35 12.92
C LYS A 150 -10.33 -3.21 13.90
N GLN A 151 -9.21 -2.48 13.75
CA GLN A 151 -8.83 -1.40 14.67
C GLN A 151 -9.76 -0.18 14.54
N HIS A 152 -10.24 0.09 13.33
CA HIS A 152 -11.01 1.31 13.03
C HIS A 152 -12.45 1.02 12.61
N ASN A 153 -12.87 -0.25 12.61
CA ASN A 153 -14.20 -0.72 12.19
C ASN A 153 -14.59 -0.27 10.76
N ILE A 154 -13.66 -0.48 9.81
CA ILE A 154 -13.80 -0.06 8.41
C ILE A 154 -14.02 -1.31 7.54
N PRO A 155 -15.06 -1.37 6.67
CA PRO A 155 -15.28 -2.49 5.78
C PRO A 155 -14.18 -2.62 4.71
N ILE A 156 -13.96 -3.86 4.23
CA ILE A 156 -12.97 -4.20 3.21
C ILE A 156 -13.67 -4.59 1.92
N ILE A 157 -13.20 -4.02 0.81
CA ILE A 157 -13.46 -4.47 -0.56
C ILE A 157 -12.14 -5.00 -1.12
N SER A 158 -12.11 -6.25 -1.57
CA SER A 158 -10.90 -6.84 -2.13
C SER A 158 -10.97 -6.91 -3.66
N TYR A 159 -9.95 -6.40 -4.32
CA TYR A 159 -9.75 -6.50 -5.77
C TYR A 159 -8.70 -7.56 -6.07
N ILE A 160 -9.13 -8.70 -6.62
CA ILE A 160 -8.28 -9.83 -6.95
C ILE A 160 -8.21 -9.94 -8.48
N CYS A 161 -7.07 -9.59 -9.07
CA CYS A 161 -6.83 -9.64 -10.51
C CYS A 161 -6.21 -10.97 -10.98
N ASP A 162 -5.56 -11.72 -10.07
CA ASP A 162 -4.88 -12.97 -10.38
C ASP A 162 -5.25 -14.09 -9.41
N ASN A 163 -5.33 -15.32 -9.94
CA ASN A 163 -5.58 -16.50 -9.11
C ASN A 163 -4.26 -17.11 -8.63
N PHE A 164 -3.75 -16.60 -7.50
CA PHE A 164 -2.49 -17.06 -6.92
C PHE A 164 -2.50 -18.51 -6.40
N TYR A 165 -3.67 -19.13 -6.22
CA TYR A 165 -3.78 -20.52 -5.76
C TYR A 165 -3.22 -21.56 -6.75
N LYS A 166 -3.04 -21.21 -8.02
CA LYS A 166 -2.50 -22.11 -9.07
C LYS A 166 -0.98 -22.11 -9.16
N ILE A 167 -0.30 -21.23 -8.48
CA ILE A 167 1.16 -21.05 -8.60
C ILE A 167 1.94 -22.07 -7.74
N TYR A 168 1.26 -22.73 -6.81
CA TYR A 168 1.90 -23.63 -5.82
C TYR A 168 1.56 -25.12 -6.02
N LYS A 169 1.31 -25.54 -7.27
CA LYS A 169 1.21 -26.97 -7.61
C LYS A 169 2.47 -27.45 -8.32
#